data_f7c9b26da4ba697a892ade010453e438
#
_entry.id   f7c9b26da4ba697a892ade010453e438
#
_cell.length_a   1.000
_cell.length_b   1.000
_cell.length_c   1.000
_cell.angle_alpha   90.00
_cell.angle_beta   90.00
_cell.angle_gamma   90.00
#
_symmetry.space_group_name_H-M   'P 1'
#
loop_
_entity.id
_entity.type
_entity.pdbx_description
1 polymer ?
#
loop_
_entity_poly.entity_id
_entity_poly.type
_entity_poly.pdbx_seq_one_letter_code
_entity_poly.pdbx_strand_id
1 'polypeptide(L)'
;NLTDMDTTMTPFEAGLGQVIDLEGKDFVGRKALMNSDKRALLFGFTCETTVPVSGSLVYDKEMNKPIGQITAGVPSPTLGLGIGYIRFLKPGDWIGRSLSVRLPDKTTHIGRIVQLPFFDKEKNIVRGKDRRIPLQVKSKFA
;
A
#
# COMPACT_ATOMS: atom_id res chain seq x y z
N ASN A 1 -1.45 5.10 12.06
CA ASN A 1 -0.47 6.09 11.63
C ASN A 1 -1.18 7.18 10.81
N LEU A 2 -1.07 8.44 11.24
CA LEU A 2 -1.76 9.58 10.64
C LEU A 2 -1.30 9.88 9.19
N THR A 3 -0.22 9.29 8.71
CA THR A 3 0.29 9.48 7.35
C THR A 3 -0.38 8.57 6.33
N ASP A 4 -0.84 7.40 6.74
CA ASP A 4 -1.48 6.44 5.83
C ASP A 4 -2.95 6.79 5.60
N MET A 5 -3.63 7.22 6.65
CA MET A 5 -5.05 7.55 6.65
C MET A 5 -5.29 8.81 7.49
N ASP A 6 -6.18 9.65 7.02
CA ASP A 6 -6.62 10.86 7.72
C ASP A 6 -8.13 11.11 7.51
N THR A 7 -8.65 12.15 8.10
CA THR A 7 -10.07 12.50 8.02
C THR A 7 -10.54 12.97 6.64
N THR A 8 -9.62 13.15 5.69
CA THR A 8 -9.97 13.54 4.31
C THR A 8 -10.24 12.34 3.41
N MET A 9 -9.96 11.12 3.90
CA MET A 9 -10.18 9.88 3.14
C MET A 9 -11.46 9.18 3.58
N THR A 10 -12.16 8.61 2.61
CA THR A 10 -13.20 7.63 2.90
C THR A 10 -12.58 6.29 3.31
N PRO A 11 -13.32 5.42 4.03
CA PRO A 11 -12.85 4.07 4.31
C PRO A 11 -12.55 3.24 3.05
N PHE A 12 -13.22 3.51 1.92
CA PHE A 12 -12.94 2.84 0.66
C PHE A 12 -11.57 3.24 0.11
N GLU A 13 -11.26 4.53 0.10
CA GLU A 13 -9.94 5.05 -0.31
C GLU A 13 -8.82 4.51 0.57
N ALA A 14 -9.10 4.29 1.86
CA ALA A 14 -8.17 3.67 2.81
C ALA A 14 -8.03 2.14 2.64
N GLY A 15 -8.73 1.52 1.68
CA GLY A 15 -8.69 0.08 1.45
C GLY A 15 -9.49 -0.75 2.46
N LEU A 16 -10.35 -0.11 3.25
CA LEU A 16 -11.17 -0.76 4.28
C LEU A 16 -12.59 -1.12 3.80
N GLY A 17 -12.85 -1.06 2.49
CA GLY A 17 -14.17 -1.30 1.93
C GLY A 17 -14.78 -2.65 2.30
N GLN A 18 -13.95 -3.69 2.49
CA GLN A 18 -14.38 -5.03 2.87
C GLN A 18 -15.01 -5.13 4.28
N VAL A 19 -14.81 -4.14 5.14
CA VAL A 19 -15.38 -4.12 6.51
C VAL A 19 -16.59 -3.20 6.63
N ILE A 20 -17.04 -2.61 5.51
CA ILE A 20 -18.18 -1.71 5.46
C ILE A 20 -19.37 -2.46 4.90
N ASP A 21 -20.41 -2.56 5.71
CA ASP A 21 -21.70 -3.11 5.29
C ASP A 21 -22.67 -1.96 4.98
N LEU A 22 -22.86 -1.68 3.70
CA LEU A 22 -23.80 -0.65 3.25
C LEU A 22 -25.24 -1.17 3.14
N GLU A 23 -25.48 -2.48 3.22
CA GLU A 23 -26.81 -3.10 3.10
C GLU A 23 -27.40 -3.41 4.48
N GLY A 24 -26.57 -3.46 5.52
CA GLY A 24 -26.99 -3.77 6.89
C GLY A 24 -27.67 -2.62 7.60
N LYS A 25 -27.40 -2.51 8.91
CA LYS A 25 -27.98 -1.48 9.77
C LYS A 25 -27.63 -0.07 9.32
N ASP A 26 -28.52 0.87 9.54
CA ASP A 26 -28.26 2.28 9.28
C ASP A 26 -27.22 2.84 10.27
N PHE A 27 -26.33 3.70 9.77
CA PHE A 27 -25.28 4.35 10.55
C PHE A 27 -24.98 5.76 10.04
N VAL A 28 -24.39 6.58 10.87
CA VAL A 28 -24.01 7.95 10.51
C VAL A 28 -22.99 7.91 9.35
N GLY A 29 -23.30 8.60 8.26
CA GLY A 29 -22.45 8.66 7.07
C GLY A 29 -22.75 7.60 6.01
N ARG A 30 -23.64 6.61 6.24
CA ARG A 30 -23.99 5.57 5.27
C ARG A 30 -24.37 6.14 3.89
N LYS A 31 -25.26 7.14 3.86
CA LYS A 31 -25.72 7.78 2.61
C LYS A 31 -24.56 8.46 1.86
N ALA A 32 -23.65 9.11 2.56
CA ALA A 32 -22.47 9.72 1.97
C ALA A 32 -21.54 8.66 1.37
N LEU A 33 -21.30 7.55 2.07
CA LEU A 33 -20.49 6.44 1.58
C LEU A 33 -21.14 5.71 0.39
N MET A 34 -22.47 5.61 0.34
CA MET A 34 -23.15 5.05 -0.82
C MET A 34 -22.86 5.83 -2.10
N ASN A 35 -22.73 7.14 -2.00
CA ASN A 35 -22.47 8.05 -3.11
C ASN A 35 -20.98 8.33 -3.37
N SER A 36 -20.06 7.84 -2.52
CA SER A 36 -18.62 8.04 -2.68
C SER A 36 -18.01 7.09 -3.70
N ASP A 37 -16.82 7.44 -4.20
CA ASP A 37 -15.97 6.51 -4.95
C ASP A 37 -15.54 5.36 -4.03
N LYS A 38 -15.67 4.14 -4.50
CA LYS A 38 -15.35 2.94 -3.71
C LYS A 38 -13.97 2.37 -4.02
N ARG A 39 -13.19 3.04 -4.89
CA ARG A 39 -11.84 2.60 -5.25
C ARG A 39 -10.82 3.04 -4.20
N ALA A 40 -9.90 2.15 -3.88
CA ALA A 40 -8.82 2.43 -2.94
C ALA A 40 -7.78 3.41 -3.52
N LEU A 41 -7.18 4.19 -2.62
CA LEU A 41 -6.00 5.01 -2.90
C LEU A 41 -4.74 4.43 -2.23
N LEU A 42 -4.90 3.57 -1.23
CA LEU A 42 -3.82 2.97 -0.46
C LEU A 42 -3.48 1.57 -0.99
N PHE A 43 -2.21 1.36 -1.32
CA PHE A 43 -1.68 0.10 -1.84
C PHE A 43 -0.35 -0.26 -1.19
N GLY A 44 0.09 -1.51 -1.41
CA GLY A 44 1.45 -1.93 -1.09
C GLY A 44 2.43 -1.50 -2.18
N PHE A 45 3.65 -1.18 -1.78
CA PHE A 45 4.79 -0.89 -2.64
C PHE A 45 5.97 -1.76 -2.24
N THR A 46 6.61 -2.40 -3.20
CA THR A 46 7.81 -3.23 -2.97
C THR A 46 8.96 -2.70 -3.80
N CYS A 47 10.18 -2.69 -3.24
CA CYS A 47 11.38 -2.25 -3.92
C CYS A 47 12.56 -3.17 -3.58
N GLU A 48 13.30 -3.62 -4.60
CA GLU A 48 14.43 -4.53 -4.43
C GLU A 48 15.74 -3.81 -4.08
N THR A 49 15.84 -2.54 -4.41
CA THR A 49 17.08 -1.77 -4.36
C THR A 49 17.17 -0.81 -3.19
N THR A 50 16.04 -0.53 -2.53
CA THR A 50 16.00 0.38 -1.38
C THR A 50 14.79 0.11 -0.49
N VAL A 51 14.80 0.68 0.71
CA VAL A 51 13.60 0.77 1.56
C VAL A 51 12.88 2.08 1.22
N PRO A 52 11.64 2.03 0.71
CA PRO A 52 10.88 3.24 0.42
C PRO A 52 10.52 3.92 1.75
N VAL A 53 11.05 5.11 1.98
CA VAL A 53 10.82 5.85 3.24
C VAL A 53 9.63 6.78 3.14
N SER A 54 9.01 7.12 4.27
CA SER A 54 7.90 8.07 4.33
C SER A 54 8.32 9.42 3.72
N GLY A 55 7.41 10.03 2.96
CA GLY A 55 7.66 11.27 2.25
C GLY A 55 8.23 11.11 0.83
N SER A 56 8.69 9.91 0.45
CA SER A 56 9.16 9.64 -0.91
C SER A 56 8.02 9.82 -1.92
N LEU A 57 8.32 10.50 -3.02
CA LEU A 57 7.34 10.77 -4.08
C LEU A 57 7.38 9.69 -5.15
N VAL A 58 6.21 9.27 -5.63
CA VAL A 58 6.09 8.25 -6.67
C VAL A 58 5.61 8.87 -7.97
N TYR A 59 6.25 8.44 -9.06
CA TYR A 59 6.05 8.95 -10.40
C TYR A 59 5.74 7.82 -11.37
N ASP A 60 5.03 8.15 -12.44
CA ASP A 60 4.93 7.31 -13.63
C ASP A 60 6.23 7.34 -14.46
N LYS A 61 6.19 6.75 -15.65
CA LYS A 61 7.36 6.68 -16.55
C LYS A 61 7.83 8.06 -17.04
N GLU A 62 6.91 9.01 -17.14
CA GLU A 62 7.23 10.35 -17.67
C GLU A 62 7.86 11.26 -16.62
N MET A 63 7.74 10.91 -15.33
CA MET A 63 8.32 11.64 -14.18
C MET A 63 7.95 13.15 -14.12
N ASN A 64 6.90 13.56 -14.80
CA ASN A 64 6.52 14.97 -14.92
C ASN A 64 5.91 15.50 -13.62
N LYS A 65 5.04 14.69 -12.98
CA LYS A 65 4.36 15.05 -11.72
C LYS A 65 4.25 13.82 -10.83
N PRO A 66 4.33 14.00 -9.50
CA PRO A 66 4.10 12.88 -8.60
C PRO A 66 2.63 12.43 -8.71
N ILE A 67 2.42 11.13 -8.73
CA ILE A 67 1.10 10.50 -8.76
C ILE A 67 0.71 9.88 -7.43
N GLY A 68 1.65 9.79 -6.49
CA GLY A 68 1.45 9.28 -5.15
C GLY A 68 2.65 9.55 -4.25
N GLN A 69 2.51 9.16 -3.00
CA GLN A 69 3.52 9.32 -1.97
C GLN A 69 3.61 8.07 -1.10
N ILE A 70 4.83 7.72 -0.72
CA ILE A 70 5.08 6.68 0.29
C ILE A 70 4.74 7.25 1.66
N THR A 71 3.86 6.59 2.38
CA THR A 71 3.40 7.02 3.71
C THR A 71 4.17 6.33 4.83
N ALA A 72 4.60 5.09 4.61
CA ALA A 72 5.44 4.32 5.51
C ALA A 72 6.27 3.30 4.74
N GLY A 73 7.43 2.93 5.25
CA GLY A 73 8.22 1.85 4.66
C GLY A 73 9.24 1.28 5.64
N VAL A 74 9.49 0.00 5.48
CA VAL A 74 10.41 -0.80 6.31
C VAL A 74 11.07 -1.90 5.47
N PRO A 75 12.23 -2.44 5.88
CA PRO A 75 12.74 -3.67 5.31
C PRO A 75 11.86 -4.85 5.72
N SER A 76 11.59 -5.78 4.81
CA SER A 76 10.88 -7.02 5.09
C SER A 76 11.86 -8.20 5.15
N PRO A 77 12.13 -8.77 6.33
CA PRO A 77 13.00 -9.95 6.44
C PRO A 77 12.40 -11.17 5.74
N THR A 78 11.09 -11.30 5.70
CA THR A 78 10.41 -12.43 5.06
C THR A 78 10.50 -12.38 3.54
N LEU A 79 10.41 -11.19 2.95
CA LEU A 79 10.43 -11.01 1.49
C LEU A 79 11.83 -10.67 0.96
N GLY A 80 12.76 -10.23 1.82
CA GLY A 80 14.08 -9.74 1.42
C GLY A 80 14.05 -8.44 0.63
N LEU A 81 12.94 -7.68 0.73
CA LEU A 81 12.68 -6.47 -0.04
C LEU A 81 12.41 -5.29 0.90
N GLY A 82 12.58 -4.08 0.40
CA GLY A 82 11.96 -2.90 0.99
C GLY A 82 10.46 -2.93 0.69
N ILE A 83 9.61 -2.77 1.71
CA ILE A 83 8.16 -2.69 1.56
C ILE A 83 7.66 -1.36 2.11
N GLY A 84 6.53 -0.89 1.61
CA GLY A 84 5.92 0.34 2.11
C GLY A 84 4.48 0.47 1.67
N TYR A 85 3.78 1.41 2.29
CA TYR A 85 2.47 1.83 1.82
C TYR A 85 2.62 3.03 0.89
N ILE A 86 1.87 3.01 -0.20
CA ILE A 86 1.73 4.14 -1.12
C ILE A 86 0.30 4.64 -1.10
N ARG A 87 0.12 5.96 -0.99
CA ARG A 87 -1.15 6.65 -1.19
C ARG A 87 -1.11 7.38 -2.52
N PHE A 88 -2.00 7.00 -3.44
CA PHE A 88 -2.14 7.67 -4.72
C PHE A 88 -3.01 8.93 -4.60
N LEU A 89 -2.76 9.89 -5.48
CA LEU A 89 -3.55 11.12 -5.58
C LEU A 89 -4.91 10.90 -6.24
N LYS A 90 -5.03 9.85 -7.06
CA LYS A 90 -6.27 9.50 -7.78
C LYS A 90 -6.44 7.98 -7.82
N PRO A 91 -7.68 7.49 -7.82
CA PRO A 91 -7.97 6.08 -8.04
C PRO A 91 -7.49 5.62 -9.41
N GLY A 92 -7.07 4.37 -9.51
CA GLY A 92 -6.61 3.78 -10.77
C GLY A 92 -6.33 2.29 -10.63
N ASP A 93 -6.07 1.65 -11.76
CA ASP A 93 -5.63 0.26 -11.82
C ASP A 93 -4.10 0.21 -11.66
N TRP A 94 -3.66 0.20 -10.41
CA TRP A 94 -2.26 0.33 -10.03
C TRP A 94 -1.55 -1.00 -9.82
N ILE A 95 -2.27 -2.05 -9.41
CA ILE A 95 -1.68 -3.34 -9.03
C ILE A 95 -0.87 -3.92 -10.19
N GLY A 96 0.37 -4.36 -9.89
CA GLY A 96 1.28 -4.94 -10.85
C GLY A 96 2.11 -3.93 -11.65
N ARG A 97 1.79 -2.63 -11.60
CA ARG A 97 2.60 -1.60 -12.27
C ARG A 97 3.93 -1.40 -11.58
N SER A 98 4.96 -1.13 -12.39
CA SER A 98 6.27 -0.66 -11.93
C SER A 98 6.32 0.85 -12.05
N LEU A 99 6.66 1.52 -10.95
CA LEU A 99 6.69 2.97 -10.85
C LEU A 99 8.02 3.43 -10.25
N SER A 100 8.39 4.66 -10.55
CA SER A 100 9.59 5.28 -9.99
C SER A 100 9.30 5.90 -8.63
N VAL A 101 10.13 5.63 -7.64
CA VAL A 101 10.09 6.28 -6.33
C VAL A 101 11.33 7.14 -6.16
N ARG A 102 11.14 8.42 -5.86
CA ARG A 102 12.21 9.36 -5.53
C ARG A 102 12.25 9.56 -4.03
N LEU A 103 13.37 9.18 -3.43
CA LEU A 103 13.60 9.31 -2.00
C LEU A 103 13.96 10.77 -1.62
N PRO A 104 13.93 11.13 -0.33
CA PRO A 104 14.31 12.45 0.14
C PRO A 104 15.76 12.84 -0.21
N ASP A 105 16.68 11.88 -0.32
CA ASP A 105 18.07 12.06 -0.77
C ASP A 105 18.20 12.30 -2.28
N LYS A 106 17.07 12.39 -3.00
CA LYS A 106 16.95 12.59 -4.45
C LYS A 106 17.34 11.38 -5.31
N THR A 107 17.70 10.25 -4.72
CA THR A 107 17.89 9.00 -5.48
C THR A 107 16.54 8.50 -6.01
N THR A 108 16.58 7.84 -7.15
CA THR A 108 15.39 7.30 -7.80
C THR A 108 15.53 5.79 -7.97
N HIS A 109 14.52 5.08 -7.55
CA HIS A 109 14.46 3.61 -7.61
C HIS A 109 13.16 3.18 -8.29
N ILE A 110 13.15 1.94 -8.78
CA ILE A 110 11.94 1.34 -9.35
C ILE A 110 11.36 0.36 -8.34
N GLY A 111 10.07 0.47 -8.10
CA GLY A 111 9.33 -0.48 -7.29
C GLY A 111 8.03 -0.89 -7.93
N ARG A 112 7.37 -1.88 -7.35
CA ARG A 112 6.15 -2.48 -7.88
C ARG A 112 4.99 -2.29 -6.93
N ILE A 113 3.83 -1.96 -7.48
CA ILE A 113 2.58 -1.87 -6.73
C ILE A 113 2.02 -3.26 -6.52
N VAL A 114 1.68 -3.57 -5.28
CA VAL A 114 1.13 -4.86 -4.88
C VAL A 114 -0.15 -4.70 -4.07
N GLN A 115 -0.97 -5.72 -4.14
CA GLN A 115 -2.15 -5.82 -3.27
C GLN A 115 -1.71 -6.17 -1.85
N LEU A 116 -2.38 -5.58 -0.87
CA LEU A 116 -2.21 -5.93 0.54
C LEU A 116 -3.04 -7.18 0.92
N PRO A 117 -2.58 -7.96 1.87
CA PRO A 117 -1.32 -7.87 2.60
C PRO A 117 -0.11 -8.29 1.74
N PHE A 118 1.09 -7.87 2.13
CA PHE A 118 2.34 -8.20 1.41
C PHE A 118 2.66 -9.70 1.40
N PHE A 119 2.28 -10.40 2.45
CA PHE A 119 2.57 -11.82 2.67
C PHE A 119 1.32 -12.55 3.16
N ASP A 120 1.22 -13.87 2.86
CA ASP A 120 0.10 -14.75 3.25
C ASP A 120 -1.29 -14.15 2.93
N LYS A 121 -1.49 -13.78 1.68
CA LYS A 121 -2.73 -13.14 1.18
C LYS A 121 -3.98 -13.94 1.52
N GLU A 122 -3.87 -15.28 1.49
CA GLU A 122 -4.95 -16.21 1.82
C GLU A 122 -5.12 -16.44 3.32
N LYS A 123 -4.23 -15.85 4.14
CA LYS A 123 -4.21 -16.06 5.60
C LYS A 123 -4.09 -17.54 6.00
N ASN A 124 -3.35 -18.32 5.22
CA ASN A 124 -3.22 -19.76 5.43
C ASN A 124 -2.43 -20.10 6.70
N ILE A 125 -1.39 -19.30 7.00
CA ILE A 125 -0.60 -19.45 8.22
C ILE A 125 -1.44 -19.15 9.45
N VAL A 126 -2.12 -18.00 9.47
CA VAL A 126 -2.96 -17.57 10.60
C VAL A 126 -4.12 -18.53 10.85
N ARG A 127 -4.65 -19.15 9.79
CA ARG A 127 -5.73 -20.15 9.88
C ARG A 127 -5.22 -21.57 10.20
N GLY A 128 -3.93 -21.77 10.37
CA GLY A 128 -3.31 -23.07 10.64
C GLY A 128 -3.35 -24.05 9.45
N LYS A 129 -3.68 -23.58 8.24
CA LYS A 129 -3.66 -24.38 7.01
C LYS A 129 -2.25 -24.58 6.49
N ASP A 130 -1.38 -23.59 6.65
CA ASP A 130 0.05 -23.65 6.41
C ASP A 130 0.77 -23.50 7.75
N ARG A 131 1.52 -24.54 8.15
CA ARG A 131 2.26 -24.57 9.42
C ARG A 131 3.76 -24.33 9.24
N ARG A 132 4.20 -24.00 8.02
CA ARG A 132 5.60 -23.67 7.76
C ARG A 132 5.96 -22.36 8.45
N ILE A 133 7.09 -22.33 9.11
CA ILE A 133 7.66 -21.08 9.63
C ILE A 133 8.30 -20.36 8.44
N PRO A 134 7.90 -19.12 8.12
CA PRO A 134 8.54 -18.37 7.04
C PRO A 134 10.03 -18.21 7.31
N LEU A 135 10.85 -18.59 6.34
CA LEU A 135 12.29 -18.38 6.42
C LEU A 135 12.58 -16.87 6.35
N GLN A 136 13.41 -16.40 7.25
CA GLN A 136 13.94 -15.05 7.15
C GLN A 136 15.01 -15.00 6.05
N VAL A 137 14.80 -14.17 5.04
CA VAL A 137 15.81 -13.88 4.03
C VAL A 137 16.71 -12.79 4.60
N LYS A 138 18.04 -12.96 4.49
CA LYS A 138 18.97 -11.89 4.87
C LYS A 138 18.59 -10.63 4.10
N SER A 139 18.17 -9.62 4.84
CA SER A 139 17.81 -8.33 4.24
C SER A 139 19.08 -7.70 3.67
N LYS A 140 19.00 -7.22 2.43
CA LYS A 140 20.08 -6.42 1.81
C LYS A 140 20.19 -5.02 2.45
N PHE A 141 19.25 -4.68 3.34
CA PHE A 141 19.13 -3.37 3.99
C PHE A 141 19.35 -3.42 5.50
N ALA A 142 19.95 -4.51 6.00
CA ALA A 142 20.35 -4.63 7.41
C ALA A 142 21.71 -3.98 7.64
#